data_6054ee1835c1ab4b24bfdc87b31c257d
#
_entry.id   6054ee1835c1ab4b24bfdc87b31c257d
#
_cell.length_a   1.000
_cell.length_b   1.000
_cell.length_c   1.000
_cell.angle_alpha   90.00
_cell.angle_beta   90.00
_cell.angle_gamma   90.00
#
_symmetry.space_group_name_H-M   'P 1'
#
loop_
_entity.id
_entity.type
_entity.pdbx_description
1 polymer ?
#
loop_
_entity_poly.entity_id
_entity_poly.type
_entity_poly.pdbx_seq_one_letter_code
_entity_poly.pdbx_strand_id
1 'polypeptide(L)'
;MQLDILNTKGEKTGRTIELPEEIFGIEPNDHVIYLAVKQYQGAQRQGTHKVKTRMEVKGSSKKLHKQKGTGGARKGNLRNPLYKGGGSIFGPKPHKYDIKLNRKVKDLAKMSALAYKAKENAIVVLEDVNMDTPKTKTFSGILNNLNLGRKKALVVIPEYNDNLYLSLRNVQGVNGTVISDMNTYDILNANVMILTESAAKLFSVEVAEGEDA
;
A
#
# COMPACT_ATOMS: atom_id res chain seq x y z
N MET A 1 -18.79 -17.05 -7.51
CA MET A 1 -17.69 -17.53 -8.38
C MET A 1 -17.09 -18.79 -7.77
N GLN A 2 -16.99 -19.91 -8.54
CA GLN A 2 -16.40 -21.16 -8.05
C GLN A 2 -14.93 -21.27 -8.46
N LEU A 3 -14.05 -21.66 -7.53
CA LEU A 3 -12.62 -21.86 -7.77
C LEU A 3 -12.17 -23.22 -7.22
N ASP A 4 -11.26 -23.87 -7.95
CA ASP A 4 -10.63 -25.12 -7.52
C ASP A 4 -9.55 -24.84 -6.47
N ILE A 5 -9.46 -25.65 -5.43
CA ILE A 5 -8.40 -25.59 -4.44
C ILE A 5 -7.20 -26.38 -4.95
N LEU A 6 -6.05 -25.72 -4.96
CA LEU A 6 -4.78 -26.33 -5.38
C LEU A 6 -3.98 -26.81 -4.16
N ASN A 7 -3.19 -27.85 -4.33
CA ASN A 7 -2.23 -28.30 -3.34
C ASN A 7 -0.88 -27.55 -3.50
N THR A 8 0.06 -27.78 -2.61
CA THR A 8 1.42 -27.20 -2.66
C THR A 8 2.24 -27.61 -3.88
N LYS A 9 1.80 -28.62 -4.61
CA LYS A 9 2.42 -29.06 -5.88
C LYS A 9 1.79 -28.40 -7.10
N GLY A 10 0.72 -27.63 -6.95
CA GLY A 10 -0.01 -26.99 -8.04
C GLY A 10 -1.07 -27.88 -8.71
N GLU A 11 -1.39 -29.02 -8.13
CA GLU A 11 -2.41 -29.95 -8.65
C GLU A 11 -3.77 -29.62 -7.99
N LYS A 12 -4.87 -29.88 -8.71
CA LYS A 12 -6.22 -29.71 -8.19
C LYS A 12 -6.53 -30.81 -7.17
N THR A 13 -7.02 -30.39 -5.98
CA THR A 13 -7.39 -31.32 -4.90
C THR A 13 -8.76 -31.98 -5.10
N GLY A 14 -9.53 -31.55 -6.12
CA GLY A 14 -10.91 -31.99 -6.34
C GLY A 14 -11.93 -31.30 -5.42
N ARG A 15 -11.47 -30.41 -4.54
CA ARG A 15 -12.35 -29.55 -3.71
C ARG A 15 -12.51 -28.20 -4.40
N THR A 16 -13.73 -27.66 -4.32
CA THR A 16 -14.05 -26.33 -4.85
C THR A 16 -14.51 -25.42 -3.70
N ILE A 17 -14.27 -24.14 -3.83
CA ILE A 17 -14.79 -23.12 -2.92
C ILE A 17 -15.59 -22.09 -3.69
N GLU A 18 -16.68 -21.63 -3.10
CA GLU A 18 -17.50 -20.56 -3.66
C GLU A 18 -17.15 -19.24 -3.01
N LEU A 19 -16.72 -18.28 -3.83
CA LEU A 19 -16.51 -16.90 -3.39
C LEU A 19 -17.82 -16.11 -3.57
N PRO A 20 -18.22 -15.28 -2.57
CA PRO A 20 -19.48 -14.54 -2.59
C PRO A 20 -19.51 -13.52 -3.73
N GLU A 21 -20.62 -13.48 -4.46
CA GLU A 21 -20.83 -12.55 -5.58
C GLU A 21 -20.98 -11.11 -5.11
N GLU A 22 -21.42 -10.89 -3.89
CA GLU A 22 -21.55 -9.57 -3.27
C GLU A 22 -20.21 -8.83 -3.11
N ILE A 23 -19.09 -9.57 -2.99
CA ILE A 23 -17.74 -9.00 -2.89
C ILE A 23 -17.03 -9.03 -4.25
N PHE A 24 -17.10 -10.17 -4.95
CA PHE A 24 -16.30 -10.41 -6.15
C PHE A 24 -17.05 -10.16 -7.47
N GLY A 25 -18.39 -10.07 -7.41
CA GLY A 25 -19.26 -9.85 -8.58
C GLY A 25 -19.65 -8.40 -8.84
N ILE A 26 -19.22 -7.46 -8.00
CA ILE A 26 -19.58 -6.04 -8.09
C ILE A 26 -18.97 -5.42 -9.35
N GLU A 27 -19.67 -4.43 -9.92
CA GLU A 27 -19.11 -3.59 -10.97
C GLU A 27 -18.03 -2.66 -10.38
N PRO A 28 -16.76 -2.75 -10.82
CA PRO A 28 -15.66 -1.99 -10.25
C PRO A 28 -15.81 -0.48 -10.50
N ASN A 29 -15.49 0.33 -9.50
CA ASN A 29 -15.48 1.79 -9.59
C ASN A 29 -14.04 2.33 -9.56
N ASP A 30 -13.52 2.73 -10.72
CA ASP A 30 -12.14 3.20 -10.90
C ASP A 30 -11.83 4.47 -10.12
N HIS A 31 -12.81 5.39 -10.01
CA HIS A 31 -12.59 6.63 -9.29
C HIS A 31 -12.37 6.40 -7.79
N VAL A 32 -13.13 5.50 -7.20
CA VAL A 32 -13.01 5.15 -5.77
C VAL A 32 -11.67 4.44 -5.51
N ILE A 33 -11.28 3.54 -6.40
CA ILE A 33 -9.97 2.89 -6.36
C ILE A 33 -8.84 3.92 -6.42
N TYR A 34 -8.91 4.88 -7.37
CA TYR A 34 -7.92 5.96 -7.48
C TYR A 34 -7.79 6.76 -6.18
N LEU A 35 -8.91 7.13 -5.56
CA LEU A 35 -8.90 7.87 -4.30
C LEU A 35 -8.25 7.09 -3.15
N ALA A 36 -8.54 5.77 -3.04
CA ALA A 36 -7.96 4.92 -2.03
C ALA A 36 -6.44 4.74 -2.21
N VAL A 37 -5.99 4.49 -3.44
CA VAL A 37 -4.55 4.40 -3.77
C VAL A 37 -3.83 5.72 -3.50
N LYS A 38 -4.43 6.85 -3.88
CA LYS A 38 -3.88 8.19 -3.62
C LYS A 38 -3.75 8.47 -2.12
N GLN A 39 -4.74 8.07 -1.33
CA GLN A 39 -4.68 8.19 0.12
C GLN A 39 -3.53 7.35 0.70
N TYR A 40 -3.45 6.06 0.31
CA TYR A 40 -2.42 5.14 0.79
C TYR A 40 -1.02 5.65 0.49
N GLN A 41 -0.75 6.05 -0.76
CA GLN A 41 0.54 6.61 -1.16
C GLN A 41 0.83 7.95 -0.49
N GLY A 42 -0.19 8.78 -0.29
CA GLY A 42 -0.06 10.05 0.44
C GLY A 42 0.36 9.84 1.90
N ALA A 43 -0.25 8.87 2.58
CA ALA A 43 0.05 8.56 3.98
C ALA A 43 1.49 8.05 4.20
N GLN A 44 2.13 7.45 3.18
CA GLN A 44 3.52 7.03 3.26
C GLN A 44 4.55 8.17 3.14
N ARG A 45 4.11 9.36 2.69
CA ARG A 45 5.00 10.50 2.49
C ARG A 45 5.25 11.23 3.82
N GLN A 46 6.50 11.45 4.17
CA GLN A 46 6.87 12.15 5.41
C GLN A 46 6.75 13.68 5.29
N GLY A 47 6.89 14.23 4.08
CA GLY A 47 6.77 15.66 3.82
C GLY A 47 7.82 16.54 4.51
N THR A 48 9.02 16.04 4.70
CA THR A 48 10.12 16.69 5.47
C THR A 48 10.86 17.77 4.71
N HIS A 49 10.43 18.14 3.50
CA HIS A 49 11.06 19.18 2.71
C HIS A 49 10.93 20.55 3.38
N LYS A 50 12.05 21.25 3.51
CA LYS A 50 12.13 22.56 4.15
C LYS A 50 13.23 23.41 3.52
N VAL A 51 12.98 24.69 3.36
CA VAL A 51 14.02 25.68 3.08
C VAL A 51 14.19 26.61 4.27
N LYS A 52 15.41 27.13 4.46
CA LYS A 52 15.70 28.08 5.53
C LYS A 52 15.15 29.45 5.19
N THR A 53 14.33 29.98 6.08
CA THR A 53 13.85 31.36 6.02
C THR A 53 14.97 32.33 6.44
N ARG A 54 14.81 33.63 6.21
CA ARG A 54 15.80 34.63 6.59
C ARG A 54 16.13 34.66 8.09
N MET A 55 15.26 34.12 8.95
CA MET A 55 15.49 34.00 10.39
C MET A 55 16.39 32.79 10.72
N GLU A 56 16.34 31.75 9.91
CA GLU A 56 17.06 30.49 10.16
C GLU A 56 18.42 30.42 9.47
N VAL A 57 18.65 31.25 8.44
CA VAL A 57 19.95 31.31 7.75
C VAL A 57 21.00 31.91 8.69
N LYS A 58 22.16 31.24 8.76
CA LYS A 58 23.33 31.74 9.50
C LYS A 58 23.87 33.02 8.84
N GLY A 59 24.10 34.04 9.61
CA GLY A 59 24.64 35.31 9.12
C GLY A 59 24.31 36.47 10.08
N SER A 60 24.92 37.63 9.87
CA SER A 60 24.68 38.85 10.69
C SER A 60 23.30 39.41 10.43
N SER A 61 22.61 39.78 11.49
CA SER A 61 21.37 40.56 11.44
C SER A 61 21.62 42.08 11.42
N LYS A 62 22.89 42.51 11.52
CA LYS A 62 23.26 43.94 11.51
C LYS A 62 22.92 44.56 10.16
N LYS A 63 22.45 45.78 10.15
CA LYS A 63 22.26 46.60 8.95
C LYS A 63 23.60 46.83 8.24
N LEU A 64 23.66 46.60 6.93
CA LEU A 64 24.94 46.67 6.16
C LEU A 64 25.46 48.13 6.03
N HIS A 65 24.55 49.10 5.88
CA HIS A 65 24.92 50.50 5.70
C HIS A 65 24.05 51.43 6.53
N LYS A 66 24.54 52.66 6.78
CA LYS A 66 23.70 53.72 7.34
C LYS A 66 22.50 54.00 6.39
N GLN A 67 21.42 54.50 6.94
CA GLN A 67 20.19 54.74 6.18
C GLN A 67 20.34 55.78 5.07
N LYS A 68 21.18 56.79 5.30
CA LYS A 68 21.49 57.91 4.37
C LYS A 68 22.98 58.17 4.34
N GLY A 69 23.47 58.91 3.33
CA GLY A 69 24.87 59.38 3.25
C GLY A 69 25.85 58.36 2.65
N THR A 70 25.39 57.27 2.01
CA THR A 70 26.27 56.26 1.41
C THR A 70 26.31 56.31 -0.12
N GLY A 71 25.51 57.16 -0.78
CA GLY A 71 25.40 57.24 -2.23
C GLY A 71 24.80 56.04 -2.92
N GLY A 72 24.54 54.92 -2.21
CA GLY A 72 24.02 53.70 -2.74
C GLY A 72 22.59 53.38 -2.29
N ALA A 73 22.02 52.28 -2.80
CA ALA A 73 20.71 51.81 -2.41
C ALA A 73 20.62 51.45 -0.92
N ARG A 74 19.48 51.69 -0.29
CA ARG A 74 19.23 51.31 1.11
C ARG A 74 19.28 49.80 1.27
N LYS A 75 20.10 49.31 2.19
CA LYS A 75 20.31 47.86 2.42
C LYS A 75 19.88 47.48 3.84
N GLY A 76 19.24 46.33 3.95
CA GLY A 76 18.93 45.71 5.24
C GLY A 76 20.10 44.87 5.75
N ASN A 77 19.80 43.68 6.25
CA ASN A 77 20.80 42.70 6.71
C ASN A 77 21.24 41.75 5.60
N LEU A 78 22.31 41.01 5.84
CA LEU A 78 22.90 40.05 4.87
C LEU A 78 21.98 38.85 4.59
N ARG A 79 21.04 38.53 5.51
CA ARG A 79 20.11 37.41 5.39
C ARG A 79 18.94 37.68 4.46
N ASN A 80 18.88 38.88 3.85
CA ASN A 80 17.80 39.26 2.95
C ASN A 80 17.73 38.32 1.76
N PRO A 81 16.52 37.87 1.34
CA PRO A 81 16.35 36.98 0.18
C PRO A 81 16.90 37.52 -1.15
N LEU A 82 17.07 38.83 -1.27
CA LEU A 82 17.67 39.48 -2.44
C LEU A 82 19.20 39.23 -2.57
N TYR A 83 19.85 38.76 -1.52
CA TYR A 83 21.28 38.48 -1.54
C TYR A 83 21.58 37.01 -1.81
N LYS A 84 22.70 36.77 -2.48
CA LYS A 84 23.23 35.43 -2.64
C LYS A 84 23.56 34.85 -1.26
N GLY A 85 22.98 33.68 -0.95
CA GLY A 85 23.07 33.07 0.38
C GLY A 85 22.07 33.60 1.40
N GLY A 86 21.14 34.47 1.02
CA GLY A 86 20.01 34.88 1.87
C GLY A 86 18.94 33.82 2.03
N GLY A 87 17.96 34.08 2.91
CA GLY A 87 16.87 33.16 3.16
C GLY A 87 15.83 33.11 2.02
N SER A 88 15.16 31.99 1.85
CA SER A 88 14.06 31.85 0.89
C SER A 88 12.76 32.44 1.43
N ILE A 89 11.98 33.08 0.52
CA ILE A 89 10.61 33.53 0.79
C ILE A 89 9.66 32.51 0.13
N PHE A 90 8.55 32.18 0.77
CA PHE A 90 7.53 31.25 0.24
C PHE A 90 8.05 29.88 -0.17
N GLY A 91 9.20 29.46 0.37
CA GLY A 91 9.69 28.11 0.12
C GLY A 91 8.89 27.04 0.82
N PRO A 92 9.11 25.76 0.46
CA PRO A 92 8.42 24.64 1.05
C PRO A 92 8.65 24.57 2.56
N LYS A 93 7.58 24.25 3.30
CA LYS A 93 7.61 23.94 4.73
C LYS A 93 7.16 22.51 4.95
N PRO A 94 7.65 21.81 5.98
CA PRO A 94 7.18 20.48 6.30
C PRO A 94 5.66 20.46 6.49
N HIS A 95 4.98 19.54 5.83
CA HIS A 95 3.55 19.32 5.98
C HIS A 95 3.20 17.86 5.75
N LYS A 96 2.11 17.41 6.34
CA LYS A 96 1.58 16.07 6.14
C LYS A 96 0.76 16.02 4.84
N TYR A 97 0.83 14.87 4.17
CA TYR A 97 -0.01 14.56 2.99
C TYR A 97 -1.23 13.72 3.41
N ASP A 98 -1.92 14.16 4.43
CA ASP A 98 -3.01 13.43 5.05
C ASP A 98 -4.31 13.65 4.26
N ILE A 99 -4.74 12.63 3.51
CA ILE A 99 -6.00 12.64 2.77
C ILE A 99 -6.98 11.76 3.54
N LYS A 100 -8.05 12.35 4.06
CA LYS A 100 -9.09 11.63 4.77
C LYS A 100 -10.13 11.08 3.78
N LEU A 101 -10.41 9.77 3.85
CA LEU A 101 -11.51 9.12 3.14
C LEU A 101 -12.49 8.48 4.12
N ASN A 102 -13.77 8.50 3.78
CA ASN A 102 -14.82 7.85 4.55
C ASN A 102 -14.65 6.32 4.49
N ARG A 103 -15.07 5.62 5.56
CA ARG A 103 -14.95 4.16 5.68
C ARG A 103 -15.67 3.45 4.52
N LYS A 104 -16.94 3.78 4.25
CA LYS A 104 -17.71 3.18 3.15
C LYS A 104 -17.04 3.32 1.78
N VAL A 105 -16.31 4.42 1.53
CA VAL A 105 -15.56 4.64 0.28
C VAL A 105 -14.34 3.70 0.21
N LYS A 106 -13.66 3.47 1.34
CA LYS A 106 -12.52 2.53 1.40
C LYS A 106 -12.98 1.09 1.19
N ASP A 107 -14.10 0.72 1.79
CA ASP A 107 -14.67 -0.62 1.67
C ASP A 107 -15.10 -0.88 0.21
N LEU A 108 -15.81 0.08 -0.41
CA LEU A 108 -16.17 0.01 -1.84
C LEU A 108 -14.93 -0.09 -2.76
N ALA A 109 -13.84 0.63 -2.42
CA ALA A 109 -12.58 0.55 -3.16
C ALA A 109 -11.95 -0.84 -3.06
N LYS A 110 -11.97 -1.44 -1.86
CA LYS A 110 -11.46 -2.79 -1.62
C LYS A 110 -12.25 -3.83 -2.42
N MET A 111 -13.59 -3.79 -2.33
CA MET A 111 -14.48 -4.67 -3.10
C MET A 111 -14.27 -4.51 -4.61
N SER A 112 -14.18 -3.26 -5.10
CA SER A 112 -13.91 -3.00 -6.53
C SER A 112 -12.57 -3.59 -7.00
N ALA A 113 -11.52 -3.53 -6.17
CA ALA A 113 -10.23 -4.13 -6.49
C ALA A 113 -10.27 -5.67 -6.51
N LEU A 114 -11.04 -6.29 -5.60
CA LEU A 114 -11.27 -7.74 -5.58
C LEU A 114 -12.06 -8.19 -6.81
N ALA A 115 -13.08 -7.44 -7.19
CA ALA A 115 -13.87 -7.71 -8.40
C ALA A 115 -13.02 -7.65 -9.68
N TYR A 116 -12.04 -6.73 -9.77
CA TYR A 116 -11.08 -6.74 -10.87
C TYR A 116 -10.25 -8.02 -10.90
N LYS A 117 -9.73 -8.46 -9.75
CA LYS A 117 -8.95 -9.71 -9.67
C LYS A 117 -9.77 -10.93 -10.05
N ALA A 118 -11.06 -10.94 -9.71
CA ALA A 118 -11.98 -12.00 -10.12
C ALA A 118 -12.23 -11.98 -11.64
N LYS A 119 -12.49 -10.82 -12.24
CA LYS A 119 -12.67 -10.65 -13.70
C LYS A 119 -11.43 -11.04 -14.50
N GLU A 120 -10.24 -10.78 -13.99
CA GLU A 120 -8.96 -11.14 -14.60
C GLU A 120 -8.57 -12.62 -14.40
N ASN A 121 -9.35 -13.40 -13.66
CA ASN A 121 -9.01 -14.75 -13.22
C ASN A 121 -7.63 -14.82 -12.53
N ALA A 122 -7.31 -13.78 -11.77
CA ALA A 122 -6.04 -13.61 -11.09
C ALA A 122 -6.09 -14.05 -9.61
N ILE A 123 -7.08 -14.85 -9.24
CA ILE A 123 -7.24 -15.41 -7.90
C ILE A 123 -6.95 -16.91 -7.95
N VAL A 124 -6.08 -17.36 -7.08
CA VAL A 124 -5.72 -18.78 -6.89
C VAL A 124 -6.02 -19.17 -5.45
N VAL A 125 -6.72 -20.27 -5.24
CA VAL A 125 -6.94 -20.81 -3.90
C VAL A 125 -5.98 -21.94 -3.63
N LEU A 126 -5.23 -21.84 -2.52
CA LEU A 126 -4.26 -22.82 -2.07
C LEU A 126 -4.74 -23.46 -0.77
N GLU A 127 -4.48 -24.75 -0.58
CA GLU A 127 -4.68 -25.37 0.73
C GLU A 127 -3.84 -24.68 1.82
N ASP A 128 -4.25 -24.83 3.08
CA ASP A 128 -3.58 -24.14 4.19
C ASP A 128 -2.14 -24.66 4.34
N VAL A 129 -1.20 -23.71 4.27
CA VAL A 129 0.24 -24.03 4.34
C VAL A 129 0.73 -23.80 5.75
N ASN A 130 0.98 -24.88 6.47
CA ASN A 130 1.62 -24.84 7.78
C ASN A 130 3.11 -25.15 7.64
N MET A 131 3.94 -24.28 8.21
CA MET A 131 5.39 -24.42 8.22
C MET A 131 5.90 -24.50 9.66
N ASP A 132 6.53 -25.62 10.02
CA ASP A 132 7.16 -25.77 11.34
C ASP A 132 8.42 -24.92 11.48
N THR A 133 9.15 -24.73 10.37
CA THR A 133 10.36 -23.89 10.32
C THR A 133 10.28 -22.91 9.16
N PRO A 134 10.70 -21.64 9.35
CA PRO A 134 10.69 -20.64 8.29
C PRO A 134 11.78 -20.96 7.25
N LYS A 135 11.37 -21.30 6.02
CA LYS A 135 12.28 -21.60 4.90
C LYS A 135 11.78 -20.96 3.61
N THR A 136 12.51 -19.96 3.11
CA THR A 136 12.20 -19.27 1.85
C THR A 136 12.26 -20.20 0.64
N LYS A 137 13.17 -21.19 0.62
CA LYS A 137 13.32 -22.15 -0.47
C LYS A 137 12.06 -23.00 -0.66
N THR A 138 11.44 -23.44 0.42
CA THR A 138 10.20 -24.23 0.39
C THR A 138 9.08 -23.43 -0.25
N PHE A 139 8.90 -22.18 0.21
CA PHE A 139 7.85 -21.31 -0.33
C PHE A 139 8.10 -20.91 -1.79
N SER A 140 9.35 -20.62 -2.16
CA SER A 140 9.72 -20.39 -3.56
C SER A 140 9.43 -21.61 -4.45
N GLY A 141 9.59 -22.82 -3.92
CA GLY A 141 9.20 -24.06 -4.60
C GLY A 141 7.68 -24.11 -4.88
N ILE A 142 6.85 -23.75 -3.91
CA ILE A 142 5.39 -23.68 -4.07
C ILE A 142 5.01 -22.68 -5.18
N LEU A 143 5.62 -21.48 -5.18
CA LEU A 143 5.35 -20.47 -6.21
C LEU A 143 5.75 -20.96 -7.62
N ASN A 144 6.86 -21.68 -7.73
CA ASN A 144 7.28 -22.26 -9.01
C ASN A 144 6.31 -23.34 -9.49
N ASN A 145 5.82 -24.19 -8.58
CA ASN A 145 4.82 -25.22 -8.89
C ASN A 145 3.50 -24.60 -9.40
N LEU A 146 3.14 -23.43 -8.85
CA LEU A 146 1.97 -22.65 -9.29
C LEU A 146 2.23 -21.82 -10.57
N ASN A 147 3.43 -21.90 -11.17
CA ASN A 147 3.86 -21.08 -12.31
C ASN A 147 3.83 -19.55 -12.03
N LEU A 148 4.05 -19.16 -10.78
CA LEU A 148 4.00 -17.77 -10.32
C LEU A 148 5.37 -17.19 -9.97
N GLY A 149 6.47 -17.91 -10.17
CA GLY A 149 7.81 -17.56 -9.67
C GLY A 149 8.39 -16.22 -10.15
N ARG A 150 7.80 -15.58 -11.15
CA ARG A 150 8.19 -14.25 -11.65
C ARG A 150 7.09 -13.18 -11.54
N LYS A 151 5.92 -13.54 -11.07
CA LYS A 151 4.77 -12.62 -10.93
C LYS A 151 4.75 -12.06 -9.52
N LYS A 152 4.29 -10.83 -9.39
CA LYS A 152 3.97 -10.29 -8.07
C LYS A 152 2.77 -11.03 -7.50
N ALA A 153 2.93 -11.64 -6.33
CA ALA A 153 1.89 -12.39 -5.66
C ALA A 153 1.55 -11.78 -4.30
N LEU A 154 0.27 -11.67 -4.01
CA LEU A 154 -0.25 -11.32 -2.70
C LEU A 154 -0.80 -12.59 -2.05
N VAL A 155 -0.20 -13.02 -0.95
CA VAL A 155 -0.65 -14.18 -0.18
C VAL A 155 -1.52 -13.69 0.96
N VAL A 156 -2.78 -14.13 0.99
CA VAL A 156 -3.75 -13.75 2.01
C VAL A 156 -3.99 -14.93 2.94
N ILE A 157 -3.77 -14.72 4.21
CA ILE A 157 -3.92 -15.72 5.28
C ILE A 157 -5.01 -15.28 6.27
N PRO A 158 -5.69 -16.22 6.94
CA PRO A 158 -6.75 -15.87 7.90
C PRO A 158 -6.18 -15.16 9.12
N GLU A 159 -5.12 -15.71 9.70
CA GLU A 159 -4.45 -15.22 10.89
C GLU A 159 -2.94 -15.11 10.69
N TYR A 160 -2.29 -14.30 11.49
CA TYR A 160 -0.85 -14.08 11.39
C TYR A 160 -0.07 -15.34 11.82
N ASN A 161 0.81 -15.80 10.91
CA ASN A 161 1.71 -16.92 11.15
C ASN A 161 3.15 -16.48 10.91
N ASP A 162 3.94 -16.42 11.99
CA ASP A 162 5.34 -15.97 11.98
C ASP A 162 6.21 -16.76 11.00
N ASN A 163 6.10 -18.09 11.02
CA ASN A 163 6.93 -18.96 10.19
C ASN A 163 6.64 -18.77 8.70
N LEU A 164 5.36 -18.62 8.35
CA LEU A 164 4.95 -18.35 6.99
C LEU A 164 5.40 -16.96 6.55
N TYR A 165 5.17 -15.93 7.39
CA TYR A 165 5.58 -14.55 7.08
C TYR A 165 7.09 -14.43 6.87
N LEU A 166 7.91 -15.05 7.74
CA LEU A 166 9.36 -15.07 7.59
C LEU A 166 9.82 -15.80 6.32
N SER A 167 9.07 -16.79 5.88
CA SER A 167 9.33 -17.53 4.63
C SER A 167 9.01 -16.72 3.38
N LEU A 168 8.00 -15.82 3.46
CA LEU A 168 7.52 -15.00 2.35
C LEU A 168 8.35 -13.73 2.14
N ARG A 169 8.64 -12.98 3.25
CA ARG A 169 9.14 -11.60 3.18
C ARG A 169 10.43 -11.42 2.41
N ASN A 170 11.27 -12.45 2.31
CA ASN A 170 12.54 -12.38 1.56
C ASN A 170 12.37 -12.75 0.08
N VAL A 171 11.20 -13.23 -0.34
CA VAL A 171 10.95 -13.57 -1.76
C VAL A 171 10.57 -12.33 -2.52
N GLN A 172 11.33 -11.98 -3.55
CA GLN A 172 11.08 -10.77 -4.33
C GLN A 172 9.73 -10.83 -5.05
N GLY A 173 8.94 -9.77 -4.91
CA GLY A 173 7.63 -9.65 -5.55
C GLY A 173 6.49 -10.37 -4.83
N VAL A 174 6.76 -10.97 -3.67
CA VAL A 174 5.74 -11.62 -2.84
C VAL A 174 5.46 -10.78 -1.61
N ASN A 175 4.19 -10.57 -1.30
CA ASN A 175 3.74 -9.93 -0.08
C ASN A 175 2.73 -10.83 0.63
N GLY A 176 2.84 -10.95 1.96
CA GLY A 176 1.91 -11.70 2.79
C GLY A 176 1.09 -10.75 3.66
N THR A 177 -0.22 -10.93 3.70
CA THR A 177 -1.12 -10.10 4.49
C THR A 177 -2.22 -10.95 5.12
N VAL A 178 -2.75 -10.49 6.24
CA VAL A 178 -3.95 -11.06 6.87
C VAL A 178 -5.19 -10.43 6.21
N ILE A 179 -6.30 -11.13 6.18
CA ILE A 179 -7.56 -10.62 5.60
C ILE A 179 -7.93 -9.26 6.17
N SER A 180 -7.85 -9.08 7.50
CA SER A 180 -8.18 -7.82 8.18
C SER A 180 -7.34 -6.63 7.71
N ASP A 181 -6.06 -6.86 7.42
CA ASP A 181 -5.08 -5.83 7.06
C ASP A 181 -4.96 -5.60 5.55
N MET A 182 -5.66 -6.40 4.76
CA MET A 182 -5.65 -6.31 3.31
C MET A 182 -6.13 -4.94 2.83
N ASN A 183 -5.33 -4.24 2.03
CA ASN A 183 -5.64 -2.92 1.50
C ASN A 183 -5.75 -2.91 -0.03
N THR A 184 -6.45 -1.91 -0.56
CA THR A 184 -6.69 -1.75 -2.01
C THR A 184 -5.40 -1.67 -2.82
N TYR A 185 -4.35 -1.03 -2.28
CA TYR A 185 -3.08 -0.87 -2.99
C TYR A 185 -2.37 -2.21 -3.19
N ASP A 186 -2.31 -3.06 -2.15
CA ASP A 186 -1.64 -4.36 -2.23
C ASP A 186 -2.37 -5.32 -3.19
N ILE A 187 -3.71 -5.30 -3.19
CA ILE A 187 -4.52 -6.08 -4.13
C ILE A 187 -4.18 -5.70 -5.57
N LEU A 188 -4.13 -4.40 -5.89
CA LEU A 188 -3.86 -3.93 -7.26
C LEU A 188 -2.40 -4.11 -7.68
N ASN A 189 -1.45 -3.94 -6.75
CA ASN A 189 -0.03 -4.08 -7.04
C ASN A 189 0.38 -5.53 -7.34
N ALA A 190 -0.36 -6.51 -6.81
CA ALA A 190 -0.14 -7.91 -7.11
C ALA A 190 -0.70 -8.29 -8.48
N ASN A 191 0.02 -9.11 -9.24
CA ASN A 191 -0.50 -9.71 -10.47
C ASN A 191 -1.47 -10.85 -10.17
N VAL A 192 -1.18 -11.62 -9.10
CA VAL A 192 -2.00 -12.76 -8.68
C VAL A 192 -2.21 -12.69 -7.17
N MET A 193 -3.43 -12.98 -6.75
CA MET A 193 -3.81 -13.10 -5.35
C MET A 193 -3.92 -14.59 -5.01
N ILE A 194 -3.19 -15.04 -4.01
CA ILE A 194 -3.22 -16.41 -3.49
C ILE A 194 -4.00 -16.36 -2.17
N LEU A 195 -5.14 -17.00 -2.13
CA LEU A 195 -5.94 -17.15 -0.92
C LEU A 195 -5.67 -18.54 -0.33
N THR A 196 -5.41 -18.63 0.97
CA THR A 196 -5.47 -19.93 1.65
C THR A 196 -6.92 -20.39 1.77
N GLU A 197 -7.16 -21.70 1.87
CA GLU A 197 -8.51 -22.27 1.97
C GLU A 197 -9.29 -21.67 3.15
N SER A 198 -8.64 -21.56 4.30
CA SER A 198 -9.24 -20.94 5.48
C SER A 198 -9.54 -19.45 5.29
N ALA A 199 -8.67 -18.70 4.61
CA ALA A 199 -8.90 -17.30 4.29
C ALA A 199 -10.08 -17.13 3.33
N ALA A 200 -10.18 -18.00 2.33
CA ALA A 200 -11.27 -17.93 1.37
C ALA A 200 -12.65 -18.23 2.02
N LYS A 201 -12.68 -19.13 3.02
CA LYS A 201 -13.90 -19.40 3.81
C LYS A 201 -14.36 -18.20 4.64
N LEU A 202 -13.43 -17.38 5.16
CA LEU A 202 -13.79 -16.20 5.96
C LEU A 202 -14.52 -15.14 5.12
N PHE A 203 -14.23 -15.00 3.83
CA PHE A 203 -15.03 -14.10 2.97
C PHE A 203 -16.50 -14.50 2.89
N SER A 204 -16.81 -15.80 2.98
CA SER A 204 -18.19 -16.28 2.95
C SER A 204 -18.91 -16.03 4.28
N VAL A 205 -18.18 -16.01 5.40
CA VAL A 205 -18.74 -15.76 6.75
C VAL A 205 -18.98 -14.26 6.96
N GLU A 206 -18.07 -13.38 6.53
CA GLU A 206 -18.24 -11.93 6.65
C GLU A 206 -19.51 -11.40 5.95
N VAL A 207 -19.95 -12.05 4.88
CA VAL A 207 -21.21 -11.69 4.19
C VAL A 207 -22.42 -12.09 5.03
N ALA A 208 -22.41 -13.26 5.64
CA ALA A 208 -23.53 -13.73 6.46
C ALA A 208 -23.76 -12.87 7.72
N GLU A 209 -22.68 -12.33 8.33
CA GLU A 209 -22.78 -11.45 9.50
C GLU A 209 -23.15 -10.00 9.13
N GLY A 210 -22.91 -9.57 7.88
CA GLY A 210 -23.27 -8.24 7.38
C GLY A 210 -24.75 -8.07 7.06
N GLU A 211 -25.50 -9.14 6.85
CA GLU A 211 -26.95 -9.11 6.61
C GLU A 211 -27.79 -8.95 7.90
N ASP A 212 -27.21 -9.25 9.07
CA ASP A 212 -27.91 -9.18 10.36
C ASP A 212 -27.64 -7.86 11.14
N ALA A 213 -26.90 -6.88 10.56
CA ALA A 213 -26.54 -5.60 11.18
C ALA A 213 -27.10 -4.40 10.38
#